data_d994123c87d5d008aa27278a2e761bfe
#
_entry.id   d994123c87d5d008aa27278a2e761bfe
#
_cell.length_a   1.000
_cell.length_b   1.000
_cell.length_c   1.000
_cell.angle_alpha   90.00
_cell.angle_beta   90.00
_cell.angle_gamma   90.00
#
_symmetry.space_group_name_H-M   'P 1'
#
loop_
_entity.id
_entity.type
_entity.pdbx_description
1 polymer ?
#
loop_
_entity_poly.entity_id
_entity_poly.type
_entity_poly.pdbx_seq_one_letter_code
_entity_poly.pdbx_strand_id
1 'polypeptide(L)'
;MFKKLYDFFSSVKLAIFLLLTLAITSIVGTIIEQQQDPEKYLMEYGQTTYKILKFLGFTDVYHSWWYIALLTLLGVNLIVCSIKRLPKIWKVAMEPRKTFSPGQEKSLRISSSITLQAKLQEVKEKLIEALKAKRYKVEVSKEEESEVHIFADKNVYARFGVYIVHLGVLIVLIGGLITAIFGYRGYMNLAEGTMSNLVSFFSGPKVIELPFYVKCNKFTIDFYPSGMPKAYISDLSIIENGKEVLRREIKVNDPLKYKGVYFYQASYGRGEAFLKIKDKSSERIVGVAFGQPIKLAPKTYLRIVSLDGRTMNIGIEFIKDGEIREGVIKPFIFYQVPGTDKVFAMVDFKPVFYTGLQVAKDPGTWVVWVGSTIMIIGLVVAFFIPHRRVWARIEKKGEDKVRLVIGGLSSKGSEGLAQELEEVLGVLKSSYCKNTPKEEEL
;
A
#
# COMPACT_ATOMS: atom_id res chain seq x y z
N MET A 1 23.89 -26.84 -1.66
CA MET A 1 23.31 -25.78 -2.49
C MET A 1 22.14 -25.09 -1.77
N PHE A 2 21.10 -25.79 -1.35
CA PHE A 2 19.91 -25.24 -0.66
C PHE A 2 20.24 -24.39 0.58
N LYS A 3 21.16 -24.84 1.45
CA LYS A 3 21.54 -24.08 2.66
C LYS A 3 22.14 -22.71 2.33
N LYS A 4 23.03 -22.64 1.33
CA LYS A 4 23.63 -21.37 0.89
C LYS A 4 22.59 -20.40 0.33
N LEU A 5 21.63 -20.92 -0.46
CA LEU A 5 20.53 -20.15 -1.03
C LEU A 5 19.60 -19.61 0.08
N TYR A 6 19.23 -20.47 1.05
CA TYR A 6 18.44 -20.09 2.21
C TYR A 6 19.13 -19.02 3.06
N ASP A 7 20.44 -19.15 3.30
CA ASP A 7 21.24 -18.17 4.05
C ASP A 7 21.34 -16.84 3.30
N PHE A 8 21.46 -16.87 1.98
CA PHE A 8 21.45 -15.67 1.13
C PHE A 8 20.12 -14.93 1.24
N PHE A 9 19.00 -15.63 1.00
CA PHE A 9 17.66 -15.00 1.08
C PHE A 9 17.24 -14.62 2.50
N SER A 10 17.85 -15.18 3.55
CA SER A 10 17.61 -14.76 4.94
C SER A 10 18.52 -13.64 5.42
N SER A 11 19.31 -13.03 4.52
CA SER A 11 20.30 -12.00 4.86
C SER A 11 19.66 -10.61 4.99
N VAL A 12 19.94 -9.95 6.12
CA VAL A 12 19.58 -8.52 6.34
C VAL A 12 20.32 -7.61 5.36
N LYS A 13 21.55 -7.98 4.97
CA LYS A 13 22.32 -7.21 3.98
C LYS A 13 21.59 -7.17 2.64
N LEU A 14 21.00 -8.30 2.22
CA LEU A 14 20.18 -8.36 1.01
C LEU A 14 18.94 -7.48 1.14
N ALA A 15 18.25 -7.52 2.30
CA ALA A 15 17.07 -6.66 2.54
C ALA A 15 17.44 -5.17 2.38
N ILE A 16 18.53 -4.73 3.00
CA ILE A 16 18.98 -3.33 2.93
C ILE A 16 19.35 -2.96 1.47
N PHE A 17 20.06 -3.84 0.77
CA PHE A 17 20.39 -3.61 -0.64
C PHE A 17 19.13 -3.46 -1.50
N LEU A 18 18.15 -4.36 -1.37
CA LEU A 18 16.89 -4.30 -2.11
C LEU A 18 16.08 -3.04 -1.78
N LEU A 19 16.00 -2.66 -0.51
CA LEU A 19 15.32 -1.43 -0.08
C LEU A 19 15.97 -0.18 -0.66
N LEU A 20 17.31 -0.08 -0.64
CA LEU A 20 18.03 1.06 -1.21
C LEU A 20 17.86 1.12 -2.72
N THR A 21 17.96 -0.02 -3.41
CA THR A 21 17.77 -0.09 -4.86
C THR A 21 16.34 0.32 -5.25
N LEU A 22 15.32 -0.19 -4.53
CA LEU A 22 13.93 0.20 -4.72
C LEU A 22 13.70 1.69 -4.44
N ALA A 23 14.31 2.24 -3.40
CA ALA A 23 14.21 3.67 -3.10
C ALA A 23 14.79 4.53 -4.24
N ILE A 24 16.00 4.22 -4.70
CA ILE A 24 16.66 4.95 -5.79
C ILE A 24 15.84 4.87 -7.08
N THR A 25 15.39 3.67 -7.45
CA THR A 25 14.59 3.48 -8.67
C THR A 25 13.21 4.14 -8.58
N SER A 26 12.61 4.19 -7.38
CA SER A 26 11.35 4.90 -7.14
C SER A 26 11.51 6.41 -7.24
N ILE A 27 12.65 6.97 -6.80
CA ILE A 27 12.97 8.40 -6.98
C ILE A 27 13.01 8.73 -8.47
N VAL A 28 13.69 7.92 -9.29
CA VAL A 28 13.72 8.09 -10.75
C VAL A 28 12.31 8.01 -11.34
N GLY A 29 11.51 7.03 -10.89
CA GLY A 29 10.11 6.87 -11.34
C GLY A 29 9.17 8.01 -10.89
N THR A 30 9.58 8.82 -9.91
CA THR A 30 8.82 10.00 -9.46
C THR A 30 9.23 11.27 -10.22
N ILE A 31 10.52 11.39 -10.56
CA ILE A 31 11.05 12.55 -11.31
C ILE A 31 10.57 12.50 -12.77
N ILE A 32 10.61 11.31 -13.39
CA ILE A 32 10.13 11.12 -14.76
C ILE A 32 8.62 10.87 -14.69
N GLU A 33 7.82 11.72 -15.34
CA GLU A 33 6.39 11.50 -15.42
C GLU A 33 6.10 10.16 -16.08
N GLN A 34 5.24 9.36 -15.45
CA GLN A 34 4.97 7.99 -15.87
C GLN A 34 3.80 7.93 -16.85
N GLN A 35 3.91 7.05 -17.86
CA GLN A 35 2.84 6.71 -18.81
C GLN A 35 2.27 7.91 -19.58
N GLN A 36 3.11 8.90 -19.91
CA GLN A 36 2.74 10.03 -20.74
C GLN A 36 2.84 9.71 -22.23
N ASP A 37 2.26 10.58 -23.08
CA ASP A 37 2.37 10.46 -24.51
C ASP A 37 3.82 10.52 -24.99
N PRO A 38 4.20 9.71 -25.99
CA PRO A 38 5.54 9.72 -26.59
C PRO A 38 6.02 11.09 -27.01
N GLU A 39 5.12 11.92 -27.56
CA GLU A 39 5.45 13.28 -28.00
C GLU A 39 5.91 14.18 -26.86
N LYS A 40 5.30 14.05 -25.68
CA LYS A 40 5.70 14.80 -24.48
C LYS A 40 7.13 14.47 -24.08
N TYR A 41 7.49 13.17 -24.05
CA TYR A 41 8.87 12.75 -23.75
C TYR A 41 9.87 13.22 -24.82
N LEU A 42 9.47 13.21 -26.09
CA LEU A 42 10.31 13.69 -27.19
C LEU A 42 10.57 15.19 -27.08
N MET A 43 9.56 15.99 -26.72
CA MET A 43 9.70 17.43 -26.52
C MET A 43 10.56 17.76 -25.29
N GLU A 44 10.42 17.02 -24.19
CA GLU A 44 11.08 17.31 -22.93
C GLU A 44 12.53 16.77 -22.89
N TYR A 45 12.75 15.54 -23.37
CA TYR A 45 14.05 14.86 -23.24
C TYR A 45 14.79 14.68 -24.58
N GLY A 46 14.14 14.93 -25.69
CA GLY A 46 14.67 14.68 -27.03
C GLY A 46 14.69 13.20 -27.43
N GLN A 47 14.91 12.93 -28.72
CA GLN A 47 14.74 11.60 -29.31
C GLN A 47 15.68 10.52 -28.73
N THR A 48 16.96 10.88 -28.51
CA THR A 48 17.97 9.92 -28.04
C THR A 48 17.69 9.52 -26.59
N THR A 49 17.45 10.50 -25.71
CA THR A 49 17.16 10.26 -24.29
C THR A 49 15.86 9.47 -24.13
N TYR A 50 14.82 9.83 -24.88
CA TYR A 50 13.55 9.08 -24.85
C TYR A 50 13.73 7.59 -25.20
N LYS A 51 14.53 7.28 -26.24
CA LYS A 51 14.83 5.88 -26.61
C LYS A 51 15.48 5.13 -25.46
N ILE A 52 16.43 5.75 -24.77
CA ILE A 52 17.13 5.15 -23.60
C ILE A 52 16.14 4.95 -22.45
N LEU A 53 15.36 5.97 -22.09
CA LEU A 53 14.37 5.88 -21.02
C LEU A 53 13.34 4.78 -21.28
N LYS A 54 12.84 4.68 -22.51
CA LYS A 54 11.90 3.64 -22.93
C LYS A 54 12.53 2.25 -22.89
N PHE A 55 13.74 2.08 -23.37
CA PHE A 55 14.46 0.80 -23.33
C PHE A 55 14.70 0.30 -21.90
N LEU A 56 15.06 1.20 -20.99
CA LEU A 56 15.25 0.89 -19.58
C LEU A 56 13.96 0.75 -18.78
N GLY A 57 12.80 1.07 -19.39
CA GLY A 57 11.49 1.03 -18.74
C GLY A 57 11.25 2.20 -17.78
N PHE A 58 12.00 3.29 -17.86
CA PHE A 58 11.86 4.46 -16.98
C PHE A 58 10.64 5.32 -17.31
N THR A 59 10.00 5.11 -18.44
CA THR A 59 8.70 5.72 -18.79
C THR A 59 7.52 5.01 -18.13
N ASP A 60 7.73 3.78 -17.60
CA ASP A 60 6.74 3.00 -16.85
C ASP A 60 7.45 2.08 -15.83
N VAL A 61 8.13 2.72 -14.87
CA VAL A 61 8.97 2.05 -13.85
C VAL A 61 8.19 1.00 -13.08
N TYR A 62 6.99 1.36 -12.61
CA TYR A 62 6.21 0.53 -11.70
C TYR A 62 5.63 -0.74 -12.34
N HIS A 63 5.56 -0.80 -13.67
CA HIS A 63 5.16 -2.01 -14.42
C HIS A 63 6.35 -2.68 -15.11
N SER A 64 7.56 -2.16 -14.95
CA SER A 64 8.76 -2.78 -15.52
C SER A 64 9.05 -4.13 -14.87
N TRP A 65 9.50 -5.10 -15.66
CA TRP A 65 9.78 -6.45 -15.19
C TRP A 65 10.84 -6.48 -14.07
N TRP A 66 11.85 -5.63 -14.14
CA TRP A 66 12.92 -5.56 -13.14
C TRP A 66 12.44 -4.94 -11.82
N TYR A 67 11.54 -3.94 -11.85
CA TYR A 67 10.98 -3.37 -10.64
C TYR A 67 10.06 -4.36 -9.91
N ILE A 68 9.22 -5.07 -10.68
CA ILE A 68 8.37 -6.17 -10.14
C ILE A 68 9.23 -7.29 -9.57
N ALA A 69 10.36 -7.63 -10.23
CA ALA A 69 11.30 -8.62 -9.72
C ALA A 69 11.95 -8.18 -8.40
N LEU A 70 12.35 -6.90 -8.26
CA LEU A 70 12.90 -6.35 -7.01
C LEU A 70 11.87 -6.40 -5.87
N LEU A 71 10.63 -6.02 -6.11
CA LEU A 71 9.54 -6.12 -5.12
C LEU A 71 9.31 -7.58 -4.71
N THR A 72 9.28 -8.49 -5.66
CA THR A 72 9.11 -9.93 -5.40
C THR A 72 10.27 -10.48 -4.58
N LEU A 73 11.52 -10.14 -4.94
CA LEU A 73 12.72 -10.53 -4.20
C LEU A 73 12.71 -10.00 -2.76
N LEU A 74 12.26 -8.75 -2.56
CA LEU A 74 12.10 -8.18 -1.23
C LEU A 74 11.05 -8.97 -0.43
N GLY A 75 9.91 -9.32 -1.02
CA GLY A 75 8.88 -10.14 -0.40
C GLY A 75 9.42 -11.51 0.03
N VAL A 76 10.13 -12.19 -0.87
CA VAL A 76 10.77 -13.50 -0.58
C VAL A 76 11.80 -13.37 0.55
N ASN A 77 12.67 -12.35 0.49
CA ASN A 77 13.65 -12.10 1.55
C ASN A 77 12.96 -11.88 2.90
N LEU A 78 11.90 -11.09 2.94
CA LEU A 78 11.14 -10.79 4.15
C LEU A 78 10.50 -12.05 4.77
N ILE A 79 9.93 -12.92 3.93
CA ILE A 79 9.36 -14.22 4.35
C ILE A 79 10.45 -15.11 4.94
N VAL A 80 11.54 -15.32 4.21
CA VAL A 80 12.63 -16.24 4.61
C VAL A 80 13.31 -15.73 5.88
N CYS A 81 13.57 -14.43 5.99
CA CYS A 81 14.09 -13.81 7.21
C CYS A 81 13.17 -14.01 8.41
N SER A 82 11.87 -13.82 8.21
CA SER A 82 10.87 -13.96 9.28
C SER A 82 10.78 -15.40 9.75
N ILE A 83 10.67 -16.35 8.84
CA ILE A 83 10.61 -17.79 9.16
C ILE A 83 11.88 -18.24 9.92
N LYS A 84 13.07 -17.80 9.49
CA LYS A 84 14.35 -18.17 10.12
C LYS A 84 14.46 -17.66 11.57
N ARG A 85 13.94 -16.47 11.85
CA ARG A 85 14.10 -15.80 13.16
C ARG A 85 12.95 -16.06 14.12
N LEU A 86 11.76 -16.31 13.62
CA LEU A 86 10.56 -16.51 14.44
C LEU A 86 10.71 -17.59 15.52
N PRO A 87 11.28 -18.80 15.25
CA PRO A 87 11.42 -19.84 16.29
C PRO A 87 12.29 -19.39 17.46
N LYS A 88 13.37 -18.65 17.19
CA LYS A 88 14.25 -18.13 18.25
C LYS A 88 13.53 -17.10 19.12
N ILE A 89 12.80 -16.17 18.50
CA ILE A 89 12.02 -15.17 19.24
C ILE A 89 10.87 -15.82 20.01
N TRP A 90 10.22 -16.82 19.40
CA TRP A 90 9.18 -17.60 20.07
C TRP A 90 9.71 -18.26 21.33
N LYS A 91 10.84 -18.98 21.23
CA LYS A 91 11.46 -19.63 22.39
C LYS A 91 11.81 -18.62 23.49
N VAL A 92 12.43 -17.51 23.14
CA VAL A 92 12.77 -16.45 24.11
C VAL A 92 11.52 -15.82 24.73
N ALA A 93 10.43 -15.73 23.99
CA ALA A 93 9.17 -15.16 24.47
C ALA A 93 8.43 -16.11 25.40
N MET A 94 8.29 -17.38 25.02
CA MET A 94 7.42 -18.35 25.66
C MET A 94 8.13 -19.25 26.70
N GLU A 95 9.46 -19.41 26.56
CA GLU A 95 10.29 -20.25 27.46
C GLU A 95 11.38 -19.40 28.15
N PRO A 96 11.02 -18.38 28.95
CA PRO A 96 12.02 -17.60 29.68
C PRO A 96 12.64 -18.41 30.83
N ARG A 97 13.88 -18.07 31.19
CA ARG A 97 14.42 -18.52 32.47
C ARG A 97 13.66 -17.83 33.60
N LYS A 98 12.99 -18.60 34.44
CA LYS A 98 12.11 -18.07 35.51
C LYS A 98 12.81 -17.95 36.86
N THR A 99 13.93 -18.66 37.07
CA THR A 99 14.71 -18.60 38.34
C THR A 99 15.66 -17.41 38.31
N PHE A 100 15.82 -16.74 39.46
CA PHE A 100 16.67 -15.56 39.60
C PHE A 100 17.99 -15.94 40.31
N SER A 101 19.04 -16.16 39.53
CA SER A 101 20.35 -16.55 40.08
C SER A 101 21.21 -15.34 40.50
N PRO A 102 22.19 -15.50 41.42
CA PRO A 102 23.11 -14.43 41.80
C PRO A 102 23.93 -13.85 40.63
N GLY A 103 24.25 -14.69 39.63
CA GLY A 103 24.94 -14.24 38.42
C GLY A 103 24.02 -13.35 37.54
N GLN A 104 22.73 -13.64 37.49
CA GLN A 104 21.75 -12.83 36.81
C GLN A 104 21.52 -11.49 37.51
N GLU A 105 21.48 -11.47 38.87
CA GLU A 105 21.40 -10.24 39.67
C GLU A 105 22.48 -9.22 39.26
N LYS A 106 23.74 -9.67 39.13
CA LYS A 106 24.86 -8.82 38.70
C LYS A 106 24.81 -8.35 37.25
N SER A 107 24.10 -9.07 36.40
CA SER A 107 24.00 -8.76 34.96
C SER A 107 22.86 -7.81 34.63
N LEU A 108 21.84 -7.66 35.51
CA LEU A 108 20.72 -6.78 35.28
C LEU A 108 21.11 -5.33 35.58
N ARG A 109 20.79 -4.42 34.63
CA ARG A 109 21.00 -2.97 34.81
C ARG A 109 20.06 -2.37 35.83
N ILE A 110 18.87 -2.97 36.02
CA ILE A 110 17.86 -2.55 36.99
C ILE A 110 17.74 -3.68 38.00
N SER A 111 18.30 -3.49 39.17
CA SER A 111 18.17 -4.39 40.30
C SER A 111 18.28 -3.60 41.61
N SER A 112 17.50 -4.01 42.59
CA SER A 112 17.50 -3.41 43.91
C SER A 112 17.35 -4.53 44.96
N SER A 113 17.92 -4.32 46.14
CA SER A 113 17.74 -5.22 47.26
C SER A 113 17.31 -4.47 48.53
N ILE A 114 16.37 -5.02 49.25
CA ILE A 114 15.91 -4.48 50.55
C ILE A 114 15.85 -5.60 51.56
N THR A 115 16.03 -5.23 52.83
CA THR A 115 15.82 -6.15 53.98
C THR A 115 14.56 -5.69 54.71
N LEU A 116 13.64 -6.63 55.00
CA LEU A 116 12.36 -6.36 55.63
C LEU A 116 12.23 -7.17 56.91
N GLN A 117 11.60 -6.58 57.93
CA GLN A 117 11.23 -7.25 59.17
C GLN A 117 9.82 -7.85 58.99
N ALA A 118 9.76 -9.04 58.40
CA ALA A 118 8.51 -9.74 58.10
C ALA A 118 8.79 -11.21 57.77
N LYS A 119 7.75 -12.04 57.84
CA LYS A 119 7.82 -13.45 57.45
C LYS A 119 7.88 -13.59 55.95
N LEU A 120 8.59 -14.61 55.49
CA LEU A 120 8.80 -14.87 54.05
C LEU A 120 7.48 -14.96 53.28
N GLN A 121 6.47 -15.63 53.86
CA GLN A 121 5.17 -15.82 53.19
C GLN A 121 4.39 -14.50 53.04
N GLU A 122 4.43 -13.62 54.02
CA GLU A 122 3.75 -12.32 53.99
C GLU A 122 4.36 -11.42 52.89
N VAL A 123 5.70 -11.38 52.79
CA VAL A 123 6.39 -10.60 51.76
C VAL A 123 6.13 -11.18 50.38
N LYS A 124 6.09 -12.51 50.21
CA LYS A 124 5.73 -13.18 48.95
C LYS A 124 4.35 -12.77 48.48
N GLU A 125 3.33 -12.89 49.33
CA GLU A 125 1.94 -12.59 48.99
C GLU A 125 1.77 -11.12 48.58
N LYS A 126 2.35 -10.21 49.37
CA LYS A 126 2.29 -8.76 49.11
C LYS A 126 3.02 -8.35 47.83
N LEU A 127 4.17 -8.97 47.54
CA LEU A 127 4.90 -8.74 46.29
C LEU A 127 4.10 -9.23 45.09
N ILE A 128 3.47 -10.40 45.18
CA ILE A 128 2.60 -10.92 44.10
C ILE A 128 1.42 -9.98 43.86
N GLU A 129 0.78 -9.49 44.95
CA GLU A 129 -0.33 -8.53 44.84
C GLU A 129 0.12 -7.22 44.15
N ALA A 130 1.24 -6.64 44.59
CA ALA A 130 1.79 -5.41 44.04
C ALA A 130 2.15 -5.55 42.54
N LEU A 131 2.73 -6.68 42.13
CA LEU A 131 3.03 -6.95 40.72
C LEU A 131 1.76 -7.19 39.87
N LYS A 132 0.75 -7.91 40.44
CA LYS A 132 -0.54 -8.08 39.76
C LYS A 132 -1.29 -6.76 39.59
N ALA A 133 -1.24 -5.85 40.57
CA ALA A 133 -1.82 -4.51 40.46
C ALA A 133 -1.20 -3.71 39.30
N LYS A 134 0.08 -3.94 38.94
CA LYS A 134 0.77 -3.39 37.80
C LYS A 134 0.52 -4.16 36.50
N ARG A 135 -0.43 -5.11 36.46
CA ARG A 135 -0.82 -5.94 35.31
C ARG A 135 0.29 -6.91 34.85
N TYR A 136 1.15 -7.37 35.74
CA TYR A 136 2.05 -8.48 35.47
C TYR A 136 1.33 -9.82 35.60
N LYS A 137 1.67 -10.77 34.70
CA LYS A 137 1.39 -12.19 34.92
C LYS A 137 2.48 -12.74 35.82
N VAL A 138 2.14 -13.10 37.05
CA VAL A 138 3.08 -13.53 38.12
C VAL A 138 3.03 -15.04 38.29
N GLU A 139 4.22 -15.64 38.40
CA GLU A 139 4.40 -17.08 38.66
C GLU A 139 5.49 -17.29 39.72
N VAL A 140 5.24 -18.18 40.69
CA VAL A 140 6.26 -18.65 41.64
C VAL A 140 7.03 -19.76 40.94
N SER A 141 8.31 -19.52 40.67
CA SER A 141 9.16 -20.43 39.88
C SER A 141 9.96 -21.42 40.69
N LYS A 142 10.20 -21.11 41.98
CA LYS A 142 10.84 -21.97 42.96
C LYS A 142 10.34 -21.58 44.35
N GLU A 143 10.03 -22.55 45.19
CA GLU A 143 9.60 -22.32 46.58
C GLU A 143 10.26 -23.36 47.48
N GLU A 144 11.11 -22.89 48.38
CA GLU A 144 11.79 -23.65 49.41
C GLU A 144 11.55 -22.94 50.76
N GLU A 145 11.75 -23.62 51.88
CA GLU A 145 11.55 -23.04 53.23
C GLU A 145 12.41 -21.79 53.49
N SER A 146 13.58 -21.71 52.85
CA SER A 146 14.54 -20.61 53.03
C SER A 146 14.56 -19.60 51.89
N GLU A 147 13.97 -19.93 50.73
CA GLU A 147 14.10 -19.12 49.51
C GLU A 147 12.89 -19.28 48.58
N VAL A 148 12.39 -18.16 48.07
CA VAL A 148 11.31 -18.15 47.06
C VAL A 148 11.73 -17.32 45.86
N HIS A 149 11.53 -17.87 44.63
CA HIS A 149 11.73 -17.15 43.38
C HIS A 149 10.40 -16.83 42.74
N ILE A 150 10.23 -15.58 42.33
CA ILE A 150 9.05 -15.06 41.63
C ILE A 150 9.48 -14.55 40.28
N PHE A 151 8.75 -14.96 39.27
CA PHE A 151 8.88 -14.47 37.91
C PHE A 151 7.61 -13.74 37.50
N ALA A 152 7.75 -12.58 36.90
CA ALA A 152 6.62 -11.78 36.37
C ALA A 152 6.88 -11.27 34.96
N ASP A 153 5.90 -11.41 34.10
CA ASP A 153 6.00 -11.06 32.68
C ASP A 153 4.81 -10.19 32.25
N LYS A 154 5.07 -9.18 31.42
CA LYS A 154 4.05 -8.22 30.96
C LYS A 154 4.26 -7.91 29.50
N ASN A 155 3.18 -7.97 28.70
CA ASN A 155 3.18 -7.64 27.26
C ASN A 155 4.12 -8.51 26.41
N VAL A 156 4.13 -9.82 26.63
CA VAL A 156 4.96 -10.78 25.86
C VAL A 156 4.75 -10.65 24.36
N TYR A 157 3.51 -10.39 23.93
CA TYR A 157 3.13 -10.23 22.53
C TYR A 157 3.86 -9.06 21.83
N ALA A 158 4.35 -8.07 22.58
CA ALA A 158 5.10 -6.95 22.01
C ALA A 158 6.38 -7.38 21.26
N ARG A 159 6.94 -8.57 21.60
CA ARG A 159 8.07 -9.16 20.86
C ARG A 159 7.72 -9.56 19.42
N PHE A 160 6.45 -9.75 19.12
CA PHE A 160 5.96 -10.12 17.80
C PHE A 160 5.58 -8.91 16.95
N GLY A 161 5.64 -7.68 17.48
CA GLY A 161 5.27 -6.46 16.76
C GLY A 161 5.98 -6.32 15.42
N VAL A 162 7.28 -6.63 15.33
CA VAL A 162 8.05 -6.61 14.08
C VAL A 162 7.49 -7.60 13.05
N TYR A 163 7.02 -8.76 13.48
CA TYR A 163 6.43 -9.76 12.57
C TYR A 163 5.04 -9.34 12.07
N ILE A 164 4.29 -8.61 12.88
CA ILE A 164 3.02 -8.01 12.46
C ILE A 164 3.29 -6.93 11.39
N VAL A 165 4.34 -6.10 11.58
CA VAL A 165 4.78 -5.13 10.54
C VAL A 165 5.18 -5.86 9.26
N HIS A 166 6.01 -6.91 9.35
CA HIS A 166 6.43 -7.68 8.19
C HIS A 166 5.25 -8.30 7.44
N LEU A 167 4.25 -8.82 8.18
CA LEU A 167 3.03 -9.34 7.58
C LEU A 167 2.25 -8.23 6.86
N GLY A 168 2.11 -7.07 7.47
CA GLY A 168 1.47 -5.89 6.84
C GLY A 168 2.17 -5.48 5.54
N VAL A 169 3.51 -5.39 5.57
CA VAL A 169 4.32 -5.07 4.37
C VAL A 169 4.12 -6.12 3.27
N LEU A 170 4.12 -7.42 3.61
CA LEU A 170 3.87 -8.48 2.62
C LEU A 170 2.49 -8.37 1.97
N ILE A 171 1.46 -8.07 2.75
CA ILE A 171 0.11 -7.87 2.23
C ILE A 171 0.06 -6.64 1.31
N VAL A 172 0.75 -5.53 1.66
CA VAL A 172 0.88 -4.35 0.80
C VAL A 172 1.56 -4.70 -0.53
N LEU A 173 2.67 -5.46 -0.47
CA LEU A 173 3.38 -5.92 -1.67
C LEU A 173 2.49 -6.79 -2.56
N ILE A 174 1.72 -7.71 -1.97
CA ILE A 174 0.75 -8.55 -2.71
C ILE A 174 -0.32 -7.66 -3.36
N GLY A 175 -0.86 -6.68 -2.66
CA GLY A 175 -1.81 -5.72 -3.22
C GLY A 175 -1.24 -4.94 -4.39
N GLY A 176 0.01 -4.45 -4.27
CA GLY A 176 0.73 -3.79 -5.34
C GLY A 176 0.93 -4.69 -6.57
N LEU A 177 1.31 -5.96 -6.37
CA LEU A 177 1.45 -6.94 -7.46
C LEU A 177 0.11 -7.23 -8.15
N ILE A 178 -0.98 -7.35 -7.39
CA ILE A 178 -2.33 -7.56 -7.95
C ILE A 178 -2.69 -6.37 -8.85
N THR A 179 -2.43 -5.14 -8.41
CA THR A 179 -2.67 -3.94 -9.23
C THR A 179 -1.75 -3.89 -10.45
N ALA A 180 -0.48 -4.21 -10.31
CA ALA A 180 0.47 -4.22 -11.43
C ALA A 180 0.09 -5.23 -12.54
N ILE A 181 -0.51 -6.37 -12.15
CA ILE A 181 -0.89 -7.44 -13.10
C ILE A 181 -2.30 -7.22 -13.67
N PHE A 182 -3.27 -6.86 -12.84
CA PHE A 182 -4.70 -6.83 -13.19
C PHE A 182 -5.28 -5.42 -13.27
N GLY A 183 -4.53 -4.41 -12.82
CA GLY A 183 -4.91 -3.01 -12.91
C GLY A 183 -4.65 -2.43 -14.29
N TYR A 184 -5.29 -1.31 -14.58
CA TYR A 184 -5.00 -0.50 -15.75
C TYR A 184 -5.43 0.94 -15.54
N ARG A 185 -4.80 1.84 -16.29
CA ARG A 185 -5.18 3.25 -16.41
C ARG A 185 -5.20 3.63 -17.90
N GLY A 186 -6.23 4.33 -18.28
CA GLY A 186 -6.39 4.80 -19.64
C GLY A 186 -7.34 5.99 -19.68
N TYR A 187 -7.79 6.33 -20.85
CA TYR A 187 -8.71 7.44 -21.07
C TYR A 187 -9.86 7.06 -22.01
N MET A 188 -10.94 7.81 -21.90
CA MET A 188 -12.13 7.70 -22.73
C MET A 188 -12.66 9.10 -22.99
N ASN A 189 -12.80 9.47 -24.27
CA ASN A 189 -13.33 10.76 -24.67
C ASN A 189 -14.77 10.57 -25.20
N LEU A 190 -15.71 11.30 -24.62
CA LEU A 190 -17.12 11.19 -24.98
C LEU A 190 -17.72 12.56 -25.30
N ALA A 191 -18.21 12.75 -26.52
CA ALA A 191 -19.04 13.88 -26.84
C ALA A 191 -20.44 13.71 -26.22
N GLU A 192 -21.18 14.82 -26.04
CA GLU A 192 -22.53 14.77 -25.52
C GLU A 192 -23.45 13.91 -26.38
N GLY A 193 -24.21 13.01 -25.77
CA GLY A 193 -25.07 12.04 -26.45
C GLY A 193 -24.37 10.77 -26.94
N THR A 194 -23.02 10.73 -27.01
CA THR A 194 -22.27 9.55 -27.46
C THR A 194 -22.01 8.55 -26.33
N MET A 195 -21.71 7.31 -26.71
CA MET A 195 -21.36 6.24 -25.80
C MET A 195 -20.19 5.40 -26.32
N SER A 196 -19.38 4.90 -25.41
CA SER A 196 -18.29 3.97 -25.74
C SER A 196 -18.09 2.94 -24.64
N ASN A 197 -17.53 1.78 -25.00
CA ASN A 197 -17.01 0.78 -24.09
C ASN A 197 -15.48 0.60 -24.26
N LEU A 198 -14.83 1.48 -25.02
CA LEU A 198 -13.41 1.38 -25.37
C LEU A 198 -12.59 2.34 -24.52
N VAL A 199 -11.57 1.82 -23.86
CA VAL A 199 -10.58 2.58 -23.09
C VAL A 199 -9.24 2.53 -23.80
N SER A 200 -8.69 3.70 -24.14
CA SER A 200 -7.36 3.84 -24.71
C SER A 200 -6.30 4.00 -23.62
N PHE A 201 -5.08 3.55 -23.89
CA PHE A 201 -3.93 3.83 -23.02
C PHE A 201 -3.20 5.08 -23.47
N PHE A 202 -2.62 5.82 -22.53
CA PHE A 202 -1.81 7.01 -22.84
C PHE A 202 -0.54 6.64 -23.62
N SER A 203 0.07 5.50 -23.29
CA SER A 203 1.27 5.02 -23.99
C SER A 203 0.99 3.72 -24.72
N GLY A 204 0.91 3.80 -26.05
CA GLY A 204 0.90 2.63 -26.93
C GLY A 204 -0.48 2.23 -27.47
N PRO A 205 -0.49 1.16 -28.25
CA PRO A 205 -1.62 0.74 -29.08
C PRO A 205 -2.69 -0.06 -28.32
N LYS A 206 -2.61 -0.15 -27.00
CA LYS A 206 -3.53 -1.00 -26.24
C LYS A 206 -4.89 -0.33 -26.09
N VAL A 207 -5.93 -1.05 -26.49
CA VAL A 207 -7.34 -0.69 -26.26
C VAL A 207 -7.99 -1.80 -25.45
N ILE A 208 -8.71 -1.45 -24.37
CA ILE A 208 -9.51 -2.37 -23.56
C ILE A 208 -10.98 -2.17 -23.90
N GLU A 209 -11.70 -3.27 -24.09
CA GLU A 209 -13.15 -3.29 -24.21
C GLU A 209 -13.77 -3.58 -22.85
N LEU A 210 -14.58 -2.64 -22.34
CA LEU A 210 -15.36 -2.85 -21.13
C LEU A 210 -16.59 -3.71 -21.43
N PRO A 211 -17.08 -4.52 -20.47
CA PRO A 211 -18.29 -5.32 -20.66
C PRO A 211 -19.59 -4.50 -20.57
N PHE A 212 -19.53 -3.18 -20.52
CA PHE A 212 -20.62 -2.23 -20.49
C PHE A 212 -20.24 -0.96 -21.23
N TYR A 213 -21.21 -0.15 -21.61
CA TYR A 213 -20.99 1.15 -22.24
C TYR A 213 -21.11 2.28 -21.23
N VAL A 214 -20.32 3.33 -21.45
CA VAL A 214 -20.43 4.61 -20.74
C VAL A 214 -20.98 5.62 -21.74
N LYS A 215 -22.07 6.28 -21.40
CA LYS A 215 -22.73 7.32 -22.19
C LYS A 215 -22.56 8.66 -21.50
N CYS A 216 -22.16 9.68 -22.25
CA CYS A 216 -22.22 11.06 -21.79
C CYS A 216 -23.58 11.64 -22.16
N ASN A 217 -24.44 11.89 -21.15
CA ASN A 217 -25.74 12.50 -21.40
C ASN A 217 -25.64 14.00 -21.59
N LYS A 218 -24.77 14.64 -20.76
CA LYS A 218 -24.51 16.08 -20.82
C LYS A 218 -23.09 16.37 -20.32
N PHE A 219 -22.45 17.35 -20.92
CA PHE A 219 -21.16 17.88 -20.47
C PHE A 219 -21.26 19.39 -20.34
N THR A 220 -20.93 19.93 -19.16
CA THR A 220 -21.02 21.36 -18.86
C THR A 220 -19.67 21.84 -18.32
N ILE A 221 -19.27 23.03 -18.78
CA ILE A 221 -18.12 23.74 -18.25
C ILE A 221 -18.64 25.00 -17.59
N ASP A 222 -18.44 25.11 -16.27
CA ASP A 222 -18.68 26.35 -15.55
C ASP A 222 -17.46 27.24 -15.65
N PHE A 223 -17.67 28.54 -15.80
CA PHE A 223 -16.60 29.53 -15.91
C PHE A 223 -16.65 30.53 -14.76
N TYR A 224 -15.49 31.00 -14.34
CA TYR A 224 -15.39 32.19 -13.50
C TYR A 224 -15.72 33.46 -14.31
N PRO A 225 -16.05 34.59 -13.65
CA PRO A 225 -16.22 35.86 -14.35
C PRO A 225 -14.98 36.29 -15.15
N SER A 226 -13.79 35.78 -14.80
CA SER A 226 -12.53 35.98 -15.51
C SER A 226 -12.42 35.22 -16.85
N GLY A 227 -13.39 34.35 -17.18
CA GLY A 227 -13.37 33.48 -18.34
C GLY A 227 -12.56 32.18 -18.16
N MET A 228 -11.96 31.97 -17.00
CA MET A 228 -11.26 30.71 -16.69
C MET A 228 -12.27 29.62 -16.30
N PRO A 229 -12.04 28.34 -16.70
CA PRO A 229 -12.88 27.23 -16.29
C PRO A 229 -12.89 27.09 -14.75
N LYS A 230 -14.07 26.98 -14.19
CA LYS A 230 -14.30 26.81 -12.75
C LYS A 230 -14.54 25.34 -12.38
N ALA A 231 -15.34 24.65 -13.18
CA ALA A 231 -15.68 23.25 -12.97
C ALA A 231 -16.01 22.56 -14.27
N TYR A 232 -15.70 21.28 -14.33
CA TYR A 232 -16.09 20.37 -15.40
C TYR A 232 -17.07 19.36 -14.81
N ILE A 233 -18.25 19.25 -15.43
CA ILE A 233 -19.36 18.44 -14.93
C ILE A 233 -19.83 17.54 -16.06
N SER A 234 -19.81 16.23 -15.83
CA SER A 234 -20.31 15.23 -16.79
C SER A 234 -21.43 14.41 -16.18
N ASP A 235 -22.58 14.40 -16.82
CA ASP A 235 -23.68 13.48 -16.50
C ASP A 235 -23.48 12.20 -17.30
N LEU A 236 -23.10 11.14 -16.62
CA LEU A 236 -22.73 9.86 -17.20
C LEU A 236 -23.76 8.78 -16.86
N SER A 237 -24.09 7.96 -17.85
CA SER A 237 -24.89 6.74 -17.68
C SER A 237 -24.06 5.50 -18.01
N ILE A 238 -24.19 4.46 -17.20
CA ILE A 238 -23.70 3.12 -17.50
C ILE A 238 -24.82 2.32 -18.16
N ILE A 239 -24.53 1.75 -19.31
CA ILE A 239 -25.48 0.94 -20.07
C ILE A 239 -24.96 -0.49 -20.17
N GLU A 240 -25.74 -1.43 -19.66
CA GLU A 240 -25.45 -2.87 -19.70
C GLU A 240 -26.64 -3.60 -20.30
N ASN A 241 -26.40 -4.49 -21.27
CA ASN A 241 -27.47 -5.23 -21.98
C ASN A 241 -28.57 -4.32 -22.56
N GLY A 242 -28.20 -3.14 -23.03
CA GLY A 242 -29.12 -2.16 -23.62
C GLY A 242 -29.97 -1.37 -22.60
N LYS A 243 -29.76 -1.55 -21.30
CA LYS A 243 -30.46 -0.84 -20.21
C LYS A 243 -29.53 0.08 -19.45
N GLU A 244 -30.02 1.25 -19.06
CA GLU A 244 -29.33 2.12 -18.14
C GLU A 244 -29.40 1.50 -16.73
N VAL A 245 -28.22 1.17 -16.15
CA VAL A 245 -28.11 0.53 -14.83
C VAL A 245 -27.62 1.50 -13.74
N LEU A 246 -26.97 2.59 -14.14
CA LEU A 246 -26.47 3.63 -13.24
C LEU A 246 -26.39 4.95 -13.98
N ARG A 247 -26.81 6.04 -13.36
CA ARG A 247 -26.61 7.41 -13.82
C ARG A 247 -26.05 8.25 -12.70
N ARG A 248 -25.02 9.04 -13.00
CA ARG A 248 -24.41 9.92 -12.01
C ARG A 248 -23.75 11.12 -12.68
N GLU A 249 -23.97 12.30 -12.10
CA GLU A 249 -23.16 13.48 -12.37
C GLU A 249 -21.82 13.36 -11.66
N ILE A 250 -20.72 13.58 -12.37
CA ILE A 250 -19.36 13.56 -11.85
C ILE A 250 -18.68 14.91 -12.03
N LYS A 251 -17.75 15.19 -11.10
CA LYS A 251 -16.88 16.38 -11.09
C LYS A 251 -15.44 15.96 -10.84
N VAL A 252 -14.51 16.91 -10.93
CA VAL A 252 -13.12 16.67 -10.52
C VAL A 252 -13.12 16.18 -9.06
N ASN A 253 -12.38 15.12 -8.78
CA ASN A 253 -12.29 14.42 -7.49
C ASN A 253 -13.57 13.71 -6.99
N ASP A 254 -14.63 13.64 -7.79
CA ASP A 254 -15.83 12.87 -7.49
C ASP A 254 -16.16 11.89 -8.64
N PRO A 255 -15.49 10.72 -8.70
CA PRO A 255 -15.61 9.78 -9.81
C PRO A 255 -16.88 8.93 -9.76
N LEU A 256 -17.34 8.48 -10.93
CA LEU A 256 -18.27 7.37 -11.03
C LEU A 256 -17.51 6.05 -10.87
N LYS A 257 -18.07 5.14 -10.07
CA LYS A 257 -17.52 3.79 -9.87
C LYS A 257 -18.54 2.74 -10.30
N TYR A 258 -18.12 1.82 -11.16
CA TYR A 258 -18.93 0.67 -11.56
C TYR A 258 -18.06 -0.57 -11.82
N LYS A 259 -18.45 -1.73 -11.24
CA LYS A 259 -17.72 -3.02 -11.37
C LYS A 259 -16.20 -2.93 -11.14
N GLY A 260 -15.78 -2.09 -10.18
CA GLY A 260 -14.36 -1.89 -9.84
C GLY A 260 -13.58 -0.99 -10.80
N VAL A 261 -14.26 -0.40 -11.79
CA VAL A 261 -13.70 0.61 -12.69
C VAL A 261 -14.15 2.00 -12.22
N TYR A 262 -13.21 2.93 -12.20
CA TYR A 262 -13.44 4.32 -11.82
C TYR A 262 -13.32 5.22 -13.04
N PHE A 263 -14.23 6.18 -13.18
CA PHE A 263 -14.26 7.19 -14.23
C PHE A 263 -14.11 8.56 -13.59
N TYR A 264 -12.93 9.17 -13.76
CA TYR A 264 -12.61 10.48 -13.20
C TYR A 264 -12.76 11.54 -14.28
N GLN A 265 -13.38 12.67 -13.96
CA GLN A 265 -13.31 13.86 -14.82
C GLN A 265 -11.88 14.39 -14.83
N ALA A 266 -11.20 14.26 -15.97
CA ALA A 266 -9.77 14.59 -16.07
C ALA A 266 -9.47 15.75 -17.01
N SER A 267 -10.13 15.80 -18.17
CA SER A 267 -9.87 16.78 -19.20
C SER A 267 -11.13 17.08 -20.03
N TYR A 268 -11.00 17.94 -20.98
CA TYR A 268 -11.99 18.17 -22.05
C TYR A 268 -11.28 18.51 -23.33
N GLY A 269 -11.99 18.41 -24.43
CA GLY A 269 -11.50 18.83 -25.74
C GLY A 269 -12.65 19.28 -26.62
N ARG A 270 -12.35 19.54 -27.88
CA ARG A 270 -13.32 20.02 -28.86
C ARG A 270 -13.17 19.25 -30.16
N GLY A 271 -14.27 18.71 -30.65
CA GLY A 271 -14.37 18.00 -31.90
C GLY A 271 -15.06 16.64 -31.78
N GLU A 272 -16.08 16.46 -32.58
CA GLU A 272 -16.78 15.20 -32.82
C GLU A 272 -16.80 14.93 -34.31
N ALA A 273 -16.30 13.77 -34.74
CA ALA A 273 -16.34 13.33 -36.12
C ALA A 273 -17.44 12.28 -36.29
N PHE A 274 -18.11 12.34 -37.45
CA PHE A 274 -19.12 11.36 -37.83
C PHE A 274 -18.54 10.45 -38.91
N LEU A 275 -18.36 9.19 -38.54
CA LEU A 275 -17.82 8.17 -39.44
C LEU A 275 -18.92 7.30 -39.97
N LYS A 276 -19.02 7.26 -41.30
CA LYS A 276 -19.88 6.32 -42.02
C LYS A 276 -19.09 5.05 -42.24
N ILE A 277 -19.55 3.95 -41.68
CA ILE A 277 -18.95 2.62 -41.79
C ILE A 277 -19.90 1.77 -42.62
N LYS A 278 -19.41 1.20 -43.69
CA LYS A 278 -20.17 0.37 -44.62
C LYS A 278 -19.56 -1.02 -44.68
N ASP A 279 -20.40 -2.03 -44.61
CA ASP A 279 -20.13 -3.45 -44.84
C ASP A 279 -21.05 -3.97 -45.96
N LYS A 280 -20.85 -5.19 -46.45
CA LYS A 280 -21.71 -5.82 -47.47
C LYS A 280 -23.20 -5.80 -47.15
N SER A 281 -23.54 -5.86 -45.85
CA SER A 281 -24.93 -6.01 -45.36
C SER A 281 -25.44 -4.86 -44.48
N SER A 282 -24.58 -3.92 -44.12
CA SER A 282 -24.94 -2.86 -43.14
C SER A 282 -24.20 -1.55 -43.42
N GLU A 283 -24.88 -0.48 -43.16
CA GLU A 283 -24.34 0.88 -43.18
C GLU A 283 -24.76 1.56 -41.87
N ARG A 284 -23.80 2.20 -41.21
CA ARG A 284 -24.07 2.96 -39.98
C ARG A 284 -23.21 4.22 -39.91
N ILE A 285 -23.75 5.26 -39.27
CA ILE A 285 -23.00 6.47 -38.94
C ILE A 285 -22.76 6.46 -37.41
N VAL A 286 -21.53 6.71 -37.01
CA VAL A 286 -21.11 6.74 -35.63
C VAL A 286 -20.44 8.07 -35.33
N GLY A 287 -20.96 8.84 -34.38
CA GLY A 287 -20.31 10.02 -33.81
C GLY A 287 -19.22 9.60 -32.84
N VAL A 288 -18.03 10.18 -32.96
CA VAL A 288 -16.88 9.87 -32.09
C VAL A 288 -16.10 11.13 -31.75
N ALA A 289 -15.83 11.33 -30.46
CA ALA A 289 -14.96 12.41 -30.00
C ALA A 289 -13.51 12.19 -30.48
N PHE A 290 -12.76 13.25 -30.70
CA PHE A 290 -11.35 13.15 -31.06
C PHE A 290 -10.55 12.40 -29.97
N GLY A 291 -9.61 11.56 -30.41
CA GLY A 291 -8.84 10.68 -29.56
C GLY A 291 -9.56 9.43 -29.08
N GLN A 292 -10.90 9.31 -29.25
CA GLN A 292 -11.64 8.11 -28.88
C GLN A 292 -11.52 7.04 -29.96
N PRO A 293 -11.09 5.81 -29.66
CA PRO A 293 -11.08 4.72 -30.63
C PRO A 293 -12.49 4.24 -30.95
N ILE A 294 -12.66 3.79 -32.18
CA ILE A 294 -13.85 3.06 -32.63
C ILE A 294 -13.45 1.71 -33.19
N LYS A 295 -14.22 0.69 -32.89
CA LYS A 295 -13.98 -0.67 -33.37
C LYS A 295 -14.51 -0.86 -34.79
N LEU A 296 -13.61 -1.16 -35.72
CA LEU A 296 -13.94 -1.46 -37.10
C LEU A 296 -14.04 -2.97 -37.36
N ALA A 297 -13.15 -3.76 -36.73
CA ALA A 297 -13.10 -5.22 -36.82
C ALA A 297 -12.53 -5.81 -35.53
N PRO A 298 -12.53 -7.14 -35.32
CA PRO A 298 -11.86 -7.75 -34.19
C PRO A 298 -10.40 -7.27 -34.08
N LYS A 299 -9.99 -6.78 -32.91
CA LYS A 299 -8.65 -6.19 -32.64
C LYS A 299 -8.21 -5.08 -33.59
N THR A 300 -9.14 -4.45 -34.28
CA THR A 300 -8.87 -3.37 -35.23
C THR A 300 -9.68 -2.13 -34.86
N TYR A 301 -8.98 -1.05 -34.52
CA TYR A 301 -9.59 0.19 -34.08
C TYR A 301 -9.06 1.36 -34.93
N LEU A 302 -9.88 2.39 -35.07
CA LEU A 302 -9.55 3.66 -35.72
C LEU A 302 -9.71 4.77 -34.69
N ARG A 303 -8.77 5.68 -34.64
CA ARG A 303 -8.81 6.88 -33.78
C ARG A 303 -8.57 8.10 -34.67
N ILE A 304 -9.40 9.11 -34.56
CA ILE A 304 -9.19 10.41 -35.22
C ILE A 304 -8.43 11.28 -34.22
N VAL A 305 -7.25 11.74 -34.61
CA VAL A 305 -6.35 12.49 -33.73
C VAL A 305 -6.32 13.98 -34.03
N SER A 306 -6.51 14.37 -35.28
CA SER A 306 -6.48 15.78 -35.67
C SER A 306 -7.33 16.07 -36.91
N LEU A 307 -7.70 17.33 -37.10
CA LEU A 307 -8.30 17.87 -38.29
C LEU A 307 -7.61 19.20 -38.66
N ASP A 308 -6.97 19.23 -39.80
CA ASP A 308 -6.44 20.48 -40.36
C ASP A 308 -7.56 21.24 -41.05
N GLY A 309 -8.02 22.33 -40.46
CA GLY A 309 -9.10 23.15 -41.00
C GLY A 309 -8.80 23.87 -42.32
N ARG A 310 -7.52 23.92 -42.74
CA ARG A 310 -7.14 24.55 -44.02
C ARG A 310 -7.13 23.55 -45.16
N THR A 311 -6.51 22.40 -44.96
CA THR A 311 -6.35 21.36 -45.95
C THR A 311 -7.47 20.32 -45.92
N MET A 312 -8.31 20.36 -44.88
CA MET A 312 -9.30 19.35 -44.57
C MET A 312 -8.70 17.94 -44.44
N ASN A 313 -7.41 17.86 -44.19
CA ASN A 313 -6.75 16.58 -43.88
C ASN A 313 -7.07 16.13 -42.45
N ILE A 314 -7.36 14.84 -42.31
CA ILE A 314 -7.74 14.23 -41.07
C ILE A 314 -6.63 13.27 -40.66
N GLY A 315 -5.95 13.58 -39.55
CA GLY A 315 -4.97 12.67 -38.94
C GLY A 315 -5.70 11.51 -38.29
N ILE A 316 -5.31 10.30 -38.63
CA ILE A 316 -5.85 9.07 -38.07
C ILE A 316 -4.76 8.17 -37.55
N GLU A 317 -5.09 7.39 -36.55
CA GLU A 317 -4.31 6.25 -36.08
C GLU A 317 -5.11 4.97 -36.26
N PHE A 318 -4.50 4.02 -36.93
CA PHE A 318 -5.02 2.67 -37.10
C PHE A 318 -4.32 1.74 -36.10
N ILE A 319 -5.09 1.16 -35.19
CA ILE A 319 -4.59 0.27 -34.17
C ILE A 319 -5.00 -1.15 -34.54
N LYS A 320 -4.03 -2.00 -34.89
CA LYS A 320 -4.28 -3.40 -35.23
C LYS A 320 -3.23 -4.30 -34.60
N ASP A 321 -3.67 -5.38 -33.92
CA ASP A 321 -2.81 -6.40 -33.30
C ASP A 321 -1.68 -5.83 -32.42
N GLY A 322 -1.90 -4.65 -31.80
CA GLY A 322 -0.92 -4.01 -30.93
C GLY A 322 0.08 -3.11 -31.65
N GLU A 323 -0.12 -2.80 -32.92
CA GLU A 323 0.64 -1.80 -33.70
C GLU A 323 -0.21 -0.57 -34.00
N ILE A 324 0.42 0.61 -33.96
CA ILE A 324 -0.17 1.87 -34.43
C ILE A 324 0.40 2.18 -35.82
N ARG A 325 -0.47 2.50 -36.73
CA ARG A 325 -0.12 3.06 -38.05
C ARG A 325 -0.81 4.40 -38.21
N GLU A 326 -0.03 5.43 -38.30
CA GLU A 326 -0.52 6.78 -38.58
C GLU A 326 -0.85 6.93 -40.07
N GLY A 327 -1.87 7.71 -40.33
CA GLY A 327 -2.30 8.00 -41.68
C GLY A 327 -3.04 9.34 -41.79
N VAL A 328 -3.22 9.79 -43.03
CA VAL A 328 -4.00 10.98 -43.31
C VAL A 328 -5.10 10.60 -44.32
N ILE A 329 -6.34 10.97 -43.98
CA ILE A 329 -7.50 10.76 -44.86
C ILE A 329 -8.16 12.09 -45.21
N LYS A 330 -8.95 12.10 -46.28
CA LYS A 330 -9.79 13.22 -46.66
C LYS A 330 -11.27 12.93 -46.38
N PRO A 331 -12.08 13.92 -46.02
CA PRO A 331 -13.51 13.73 -45.79
C PRO A 331 -14.20 13.23 -47.07
N PHE A 332 -15.30 12.52 -46.89
CA PHE A 332 -16.17 11.96 -47.95
C PHE A 332 -15.51 10.93 -48.89
N ILE A 333 -14.25 10.55 -48.67
CA ILE A 333 -13.58 9.47 -49.38
C ILE A 333 -13.65 8.19 -48.55
N PHE A 334 -14.07 7.10 -49.19
CA PHE A 334 -14.12 5.79 -48.54
C PHE A 334 -12.76 5.11 -48.57
N TYR A 335 -12.30 4.70 -47.40
CA TYR A 335 -11.05 3.97 -47.20
C TYR A 335 -11.36 2.56 -46.73
N GLN A 336 -10.64 1.59 -47.29
CA GLN A 336 -10.81 0.19 -46.89
C GLN A 336 -10.17 -0.09 -45.50
N VAL A 337 -10.87 -0.83 -44.65
CA VAL A 337 -10.31 -1.33 -43.41
C VAL A 337 -9.38 -2.52 -43.74
N PRO A 338 -8.08 -2.44 -43.40
CA PRO A 338 -7.12 -3.47 -43.78
C PRO A 338 -7.50 -4.86 -43.31
N GLY A 339 -7.54 -5.82 -44.28
CA GLY A 339 -7.88 -7.21 -44.01
C GLY A 339 -9.37 -7.49 -43.81
N THR A 340 -10.25 -6.60 -44.24
CA THR A 340 -11.72 -6.77 -44.18
C THR A 340 -12.38 -6.24 -45.41
N ASP A 341 -13.67 -6.58 -45.64
CA ASP A 341 -14.51 -6.03 -46.70
C ASP A 341 -15.18 -4.69 -46.29
N LYS A 342 -14.86 -4.17 -45.11
CA LYS A 342 -15.45 -2.94 -44.59
C LYS A 342 -14.74 -1.71 -45.13
N VAL A 343 -15.51 -0.66 -45.36
CA VAL A 343 -15.01 0.66 -45.73
C VAL A 343 -15.54 1.70 -44.76
N PHE A 344 -14.77 2.78 -44.58
CA PHE A 344 -15.16 3.90 -43.71
C PHE A 344 -14.86 5.23 -44.41
N ALA A 345 -15.63 6.25 -44.10
CA ALA A 345 -15.41 7.62 -44.51
C ALA A 345 -15.82 8.58 -43.37
N MET A 346 -15.12 9.69 -43.22
CA MET A 346 -15.64 10.79 -42.39
C MET A 346 -16.62 11.59 -43.23
N VAL A 347 -17.85 11.72 -42.75
CA VAL A 347 -18.96 12.36 -43.51
C VAL A 347 -19.43 13.68 -42.88
N ASP A 348 -19.11 13.93 -41.65
CA ASP A 348 -19.44 15.17 -40.95
C ASP A 348 -18.50 15.45 -39.78
N PHE A 349 -18.44 16.69 -39.32
CA PHE A 349 -17.69 17.14 -38.19
C PHE A 349 -18.46 18.22 -37.43
N LYS A 350 -18.47 18.11 -36.09
CA LYS A 350 -19.03 19.13 -35.22
C LYS A 350 -18.01 19.63 -34.22
N PRO A 351 -17.79 20.95 -34.09
CA PRO A 351 -16.86 21.52 -33.12
C PRO A 351 -17.48 21.61 -31.71
N VAL A 352 -18.06 20.53 -31.23
CA VAL A 352 -18.66 20.42 -29.92
C VAL A 352 -17.64 20.01 -28.84
N PHE A 353 -17.90 20.36 -27.61
CA PHE A 353 -17.08 19.90 -26.49
C PHE A 353 -17.31 18.42 -26.21
N TYR A 354 -16.25 17.75 -25.82
CA TYR A 354 -16.30 16.40 -25.27
C TYR A 354 -15.65 16.34 -23.87
N THR A 355 -16.13 15.42 -23.05
CA THR A 355 -15.51 15.11 -21.76
C THR A 355 -14.37 14.12 -21.94
N GLY A 356 -13.23 14.39 -21.34
CA GLY A 356 -12.11 13.46 -21.25
C GLY A 356 -12.09 12.81 -19.86
N LEU A 357 -12.36 11.52 -19.84
CA LEU A 357 -12.42 10.72 -18.64
C LEU A 357 -11.13 9.92 -18.47
N GLN A 358 -10.49 10.01 -17.29
CA GLN A 358 -9.49 9.04 -16.90
C GLN A 358 -10.20 7.81 -16.36
N VAL A 359 -9.88 6.65 -16.93
CA VAL A 359 -10.47 5.36 -16.55
C VAL A 359 -9.43 4.54 -15.83
N ALA A 360 -9.73 4.13 -14.60
CA ALA A 360 -8.80 3.36 -13.79
C ALA A 360 -9.46 2.13 -13.16
N LYS A 361 -8.74 1.01 -13.17
CA LYS A 361 -9.09 -0.19 -12.42
C LYS A 361 -7.92 -0.56 -11.52
N ASP A 362 -8.16 -0.59 -10.21
CA ASP A 362 -7.14 -0.87 -9.21
C ASP A 362 -7.67 -1.94 -8.23
N PRO A 363 -7.57 -3.23 -8.60
CA PRO A 363 -8.13 -4.32 -7.79
C PRO A 363 -7.33 -4.58 -6.50
N GLY A 364 -6.09 -4.14 -6.41
CA GLY A 364 -5.23 -4.33 -5.24
C GLY A 364 -5.46 -3.32 -4.11
N THR A 365 -6.16 -2.22 -4.35
CA THR A 365 -6.36 -1.12 -3.38
C THR A 365 -6.83 -1.62 -2.01
N TRP A 366 -7.84 -2.48 -1.95
CA TRP A 366 -8.36 -3.00 -0.67
C TRP A 366 -7.33 -3.84 0.08
N VAL A 367 -6.55 -4.64 -0.65
CA VAL A 367 -5.47 -5.45 -0.07
C VAL A 367 -4.41 -4.54 0.54
N VAL A 368 -4.06 -3.44 -0.16
CA VAL A 368 -3.12 -2.42 0.36
C VAL A 368 -3.66 -1.76 1.63
N TRP A 369 -4.94 -1.39 1.68
CA TRP A 369 -5.55 -0.81 2.89
C TRP A 369 -5.49 -1.76 4.08
N VAL A 370 -5.84 -3.03 3.89
CA VAL A 370 -5.74 -4.06 4.93
C VAL A 370 -4.29 -4.22 5.41
N GLY A 371 -3.34 -4.35 4.47
CA GLY A 371 -1.92 -4.47 4.80
C GLY A 371 -1.38 -3.26 5.55
N SER A 372 -1.75 -2.05 5.12
CA SER A 372 -1.35 -0.80 5.78
C SER A 372 -1.90 -0.70 7.20
N THR A 373 -3.15 -1.09 7.42
CA THR A 373 -3.76 -1.13 8.76
C THR A 373 -3.02 -2.09 9.69
N ILE A 374 -2.73 -3.31 9.21
CA ILE A 374 -1.97 -4.31 9.97
C ILE A 374 -0.56 -3.79 10.26
N MET A 375 0.09 -3.15 9.31
CA MET A 375 1.42 -2.55 9.47
C MET A 375 1.42 -1.47 10.56
N ILE A 376 0.43 -0.57 10.58
CA ILE A 376 0.28 0.47 11.60
C ILE A 376 0.09 -0.15 12.98
N ILE A 377 -0.79 -1.14 13.10
CA ILE A 377 -0.98 -1.88 14.37
C ILE A 377 0.34 -2.51 14.82
N GLY A 378 1.05 -3.16 13.90
CA GLY A 378 2.36 -3.74 14.17
C GLY A 378 3.39 -2.71 14.65
N LEU A 379 3.42 -1.51 14.05
CA LEU A 379 4.28 -0.40 14.47
C LEU A 379 3.94 0.08 15.89
N VAL A 380 2.66 0.25 16.20
CA VAL A 380 2.22 0.61 17.55
C VAL A 380 2.69 -0.43 18.55
N VAL A 381 2.47 -1.72 18.30
CA VAL A 381 2.93 -2.81 19.14
C VAL A 381 4.46 -2.83 19.26
N ALA A 382 5.14 -2.66 18.10
CA ALA A 382 6.60 -2.71 18.07
C ALA A 382 7.26 -1.51 18.76
N PHE A 383 6.71 -0.31 18.74
CA PHE A 383 7.37 0.90 19.24
C PHE A 383 6.81 1.39 20.57
N PHE A 384 5.53 1.23 20.86
CA PHE A 384 4.89 1.85 22.02
C PHE A 384 4.60 0.86 23.16
N ILE A 385 4.56 -0.45 22.89
CA ILE A 385 4.28 -1.43 23.93
C ILE A 385 5.58 -2.11 24.37
N PRO A 386 6.11 -1.81 25.59
CA PRO A 386 7.30 -2.47 26.10
C PRO A 386 6.94 -3.86 26.64
N HIS A 387 7.72 -4.87 26.27
CA HIS A 387 7.74 -6.13 26.98
C HIS A 387 8.63 -6.00 28.21
N ARG A 388 8.10 -6.29 29.39
CA ARG A 388 8.81 -6.18 30.68
C ARG A 388 8.84 -7.53 31.36
N ARG A 389 9.98 -7.87 31.96
CA ARG A 389 10.20 -9.04 32.80
C ARG A 389 10.79 -8.63 34.10
N VAL A 390 10.27 -9.20 35.17
CA VAL A 390 10.72 -8.96 36.53
C VAL A 390 11.02 -10.30 37.17
N TRP A 391 12.13 -10.35 37.87
CA TRP A 391 12.54 -11.46 38.71
C TRP A 391 12.67 -10.95 40.13
N ALA A 392 12.18 -11.74 41.10
CA ALA A 392 12.40 -11.46 42.50
C ALA A 392 12.86 -12.75 43.22
N ARG A 393 13.73 -12.57 44.20
CA ARG A 393 14.19 -13.60 45.09
C ARG A 393 14.04 -13.12 46.51
N ILE A 394 13.33 -13.87 47.32
CA ILE A 394 13.11 -13.62 48.75
C ILE A 394 13.89 -14.67 49.52
N GLU A 395 14.88 -14.25 50.30
CA GLU A 395 15.73 -15.11 51.13
C GLU A 395 15.42 -14.90 52.61
N LYS A 396 15.23 -15.99 53.35
CA LYS A 396 15.08 -15.95 54.80
C LYS A 396 16.44 -15.66 55.47
N LYS A 397 16.52 -14.62 56.30
CA LYS A 397 17.74 -14.24 57.05
C LYS A 397 17.58 -14.40 58.57
N GLY A 398 16.38 -14.80 59.04
CA GLY A 398 16.01 -15.02 60.42
C GLY A 398 14.55 -15.45 60.50
N GLU A 399 13.97 -15.61 61.67
CA GLU A 399 12.57 -16.02 61.82
C GLU A 399 11.61 -14.95 61.22
N ASP A 400 11.84 -13.67 61.51
CA ASP A 400 11.02 -12.55 61.06
C ASP A 400 11.84 -11.55 60.22
N LYS A 401 12.89 -12.01 59.50
CA LYS A 401 13.73 -11.16 58.69
C LYS A 401 14.00 -11.81 57.36
N VAL A 402 13.71 -11.06 56.26
CA VAL A 402 13.93 -11.51 54.89
C VAL A 402 14.71 -10.48 54.06
N ARG A 403 15.51 -10.97 53.11
CA ARG A 403 16.13 -10.16 52.08
C ARG A 403 15.37 -10.37 50.77
N LEU A 404 14.81 -9.29 50.20
CA LEU A 404 14.21 -9.27 48.90
C LEU A 404 15.19 -8.67 47.91
N VAL A 405 15.48 -9.39 46.85
CA VAL A 405 16.20 -8.92 45.68
C VAL A 405 15.23 -8.92 44.50
N ILE A 406 15.07 -7.79 43.85
CA ILE A 406 14.20 -7.64 42.70
C ILE A 406 14.98 -7.01 41.55
N GLY A 407 14.79 -7.52 40.34
CA GLY A 407 15.41 -6.95 39.17
C GLY A 407 14.57 -7.18 37.92
N GLY A 408 14.84 -6.39 36.86
CA GLY A 408 14.02 -6.47 35.66
C GLY A 408 14.73 -6.13 34.38
N LEU A 409 14.10 -6.55 33.30
CA LEU A 409 14.45 -6.21 31.89
C LEU A 409 13.25 -5.64 31.21
N SER A 410 13.46 -4.54 30.47
CA SER A 410 12.49 -3.97 29.54
C SER A 410 13.06 -3.97 28.14
N SER A 411 12.22 -4.31 27.16
CA SER A 411 12.61 -4.20 25.74
C SER A 411 12.77 -2.75 25.30
N LYS A 412 12.14 -1.80 26.02
CA LYS A 412 12.15 -0.36 25.77
C LYS A 412 11.85 0.40 27.06
N GLY A 413 12.42 1.61 27.19
CA GLY A 413 12.12 2.48 28.32
C GLY A 413 12.55 1.85 29.66
N SER A 414 13.83 1.62 29.86
CA SER A 414 14.40 1.08 31.11
C SER A 414 14.03 1.93 32.33
N GLU A 415 13.96 3.25 32.18
CA GLU A 415 13.59 4.18 33.25
C GLU A 415 12.16 3.93 33.77
N GLY A 416 11.21 3.72 32.88
CA GLY A 416 9.83 3.41 33.27
C GLY A 416 9.68 2.06 33.98
N LEU A 417 10.58 1.09 33.76
CA LEU A 417 10.62 -0.12 34.54
C LEU A 417 11.26 0.13 35.93
N ALA A 418 12.32 0.91 36.02
CA ALA A 418 12.98 1.27 37.27
C ALA A 418 11.99 1.96 38.20
N GLN A 419 11.27 2.98 37.72
CA GLN A 419 10.22 3.65 38.48
C GLN A 419 9.12 2.69 38.93
N GLU A 420 8.64 1.78 38.08
CA GLU A 420 7.61 0.79 38.43
C GLU A 420 8.08 -0.16 39.52
N LEU A 421 9.37 -0.55 39.52
CA LEU A 421 9.96 -1.38 40.59
C LEU A 421 10.16 -0.60 41.89
N GLU A 422 10.55 0.67 41.84
CA GLU A 422 10.64 1.54 43.00
C GLU A 422 9.27 1.72 43.68
N GLU A 423 8.21 1.91 42.89
CA GLU A 423 6.83 1.96 43.45
C GLU A 423 6.43 0.65 44.11
N VAL A 424 6.76 -0.51 43.50
CA VAL A 424 6.51 -1.83 44.13
C VAL A 424 7.27 -1.99 45.45
N LEU A 425 8.55 -1.58 45.46
CA LEU A 425 9.36 -1.61 46.69
C LEU A 425 8.85 -0.62 47.75
N GLY A 426 8.35 0.55 47.31
CA GLY A 426 7.71 1.55 48.17
C GLY A 426 6.50 1.01 48.93
N VAL A 427 5.63 0.27 48.20
CA VAL A 427 4.47 -0.40 48.83
C VAL A 427 4.92 -1.42 49.90
N LEU A 428 5.96 -2.20 49.63
CA LEU A 428 6.50 -3.16 50.60
C LEU A 428 7.14 -2.46 51.81
N LYS A 429 7.98 -1.43 51.57
CA LYS A 429 8.58 -0.66 52.67
C LYS A 429 7.52 -0.02 53.57
N SER A 430 6.52 0.65 53.02
CA SER A 430 5.46 1.27 53.83
C SER A 430 4.63 0.31 54.64
N SER A 431 4.56 -0.96 54.20
CA SER A 431 3.83 -2.00 54.92
C SER A 431 4.62 -2.59 56.13
N TYR A 432 5.94 -2.63 56.04
CA TYR A 432 6.80 -3.31 57.01
C TYR A 432 7.78 -2.39 57.73
N CYS A 433 7.94 -1.10 57.36
CA CYS A 433 8.77 -0.12 58.07
C CYS A 433 7.99 0.81 59.01
N LYS A 434 6.68 0.62 59.22
CA LYS A 434 5.87 1.40 60.18
C LYS A 434 6.18 1.17 61.64
N ASN A 435 7.05 0.20 62.00
CA ASN A 435 7.34 -0.20 63.38
C ASN A 435 8.81 -0.03 63.81
N THR A 436 9.58 0.87 63.24
CA THR A 436 10.84 1.30 63.86
C THR A 436 10.55 2.54 64.73
N PRO A 437 10.65 2.42 66.10
CA PRO A 437 10.63 3.61 66.95
C PRO A 437 11.78 4.54 66.49
N LYS A 438 11.51 5.83 66.42
CA LYS A 438 12.58 6.83 66.34
C LYS A 438 13.49 6.60 67.53
N GLU A 439 14.73 6.19 67.32
CA GLU A 439 15.76 6.37 68.32
C GLU A 439 15.82 7.86 68.61
N GLU A 440 15.43 8.24 69.82
CA GLU A 440 15.66 9.55 70.38
C GLU A 440 17.16 9.81 70.38
N GLU A 441 17.61 10.86 69.70
CA GLU A 441 18.92 11.44 69.90
C GLU A 441 19.01 11.94 71.38
N LEU A 442 19.90 11.38 72.10
CA LEU A 442 20.47 11.96 73.34
C LEU A 442 21.90 12.38 73.07
#